data_1c0a66fb29071987e45dae05f2910e5c
#
_entry.id   1c0a66fb29071987e45dae05f2910e5c
#
_cell.length_a   1.000
_cell.length_b   1.000
_cell.length_c   1.000
_cell.angle_alpha   90.00
_cell.angle_beta   90.00
_cell.angle_gamma   90.00
#
_symmetry.space_group_name_H-M   'P 1'
#
loop_
_entity.id
_entity.type
_entity.pdbx_description
1 polymer ?
#
loop_
_entity_poly.entity_id
_entity_poly.type
_entity_poly.pdbx_seq_one_letter_code
_entity_poly.pdbx_strand_id
1 'polypeptide(L)'
;MQRNISRRDFGKRLVGGAALLALQPAWNYLAAAQSLRNDLKDLSGDLSFDEVVLQTAADDFGHVVHKKPIAILRPGDAQDIAKLVQFANRQGLKVAMRGQAHSFFGQTQVAGGVVVDSSSLNAVRIVKSGAGGTAEMGPGSKWHPVLMAANAQKLTVPVIADTFLSVGGTISTGGFGVTTYNLGLQVDHVQELEIVTGDGQIVTCSDERNSDLFNAMLGGLGQCGIITKVVMRLMAAPTHVLFIKMDYDDFQSASADLALLAKDGRFHHLDGRGAARPTGGVGYYIEGGAFYDAPNDPDEVKLTAGLKFAKKTATMMTYEQYFRREEVCTPCATPLQKPFVYLCLPASRYVEYTSGILSSPAESAFLVPRMSAWRRATIKRPLTRMPDEEIIYRFQLSRVLPAGTDTASMITLNRTLYERARAMGGYRMTSSAVEMSQDDWKHHYGPAWQIVQAAKTKFDPKNVLTPGHGMFPS
;
A
#
# COMPACT_ATOMS: atom_id res chain seq x y z
N MET A 1 -23.71 64.95 -18.61
CA MET A 1 -24.42 63.75 -19.14
C MET A 1 -23.95 62.53 -18.44
N GLN A 2 -24.59 62.12 -17.35
CA GLN A 2 -24.32 60.87 -16.66
C GLN A 2 -25.16 59.77 -17.34
N ARG A 3 -24.50 58.74 -17.92
CA ARG A 3 -25.21 57.56 -18.43
C ARG A 3 -25.48 56.59 -17.25
N ASN A 4 -26.74 56.49 -16.90
CA ASN A 4 -27.23 55.46 -15.97
C ASN A 4 -27.04 54.06 -16.62
N ILE A 5 -26.16 53.24 -16.06
CA ILE A 5 -26.05 51.84 -16.45
C ILE A 5 -27.17 51.08 -15.77
N SER A 6 -27.99 50.39 -16.53
CA SER A 6 -29.16 49.67 -16.01
C SER A 6 -28.71 48.45 -15.17
N ARG A 7 -29.47 48.10 -14.13
CA ARG A 7 -29.25 46.88 -13.30
C ARG A 7 -29.14 45.59 -14.11
N ARG A 8 -29.76 45.58 -15.31
CA ARG A 8 -29.70 44.42 -16.23
C ARG A 8 -28.35 44.26 -16.91
N ASP A 9 -27.65 45.34 -17.20
CA ASP A 9 -26.30 45.29 -17.83
C ASP A 9 -25.21 44.96 -16.82
N PHE A 10 -25.42 45.33 -15.56
CA PHE A 10 -24.50 44.94 -14.48
C PHE A 10 -24.60 43.42 -14.18
N GLY A 11 -25.81 42.84 -14.19
CA GLY A 11 -26.02 41.40 -14.01
C GLY A 11 -25.41 40.54 -15.14
N LYS A 12 -25.51 41.02 -16.40
CA LYS A 12 -24.88 40.31 -17.55
C LYS A 12 -23.36 40.31 -17.53
N ARG A 13 -22.74 41.37 -17.00
CA ARG A 13 -21.26 41.42 -16.84
C ARG A 13 -20.75 40.54 -15.69
N LEU A 14 -21.52 40.42 -14.61
CA LEU A 14 -21.20 39.54 -13.49
C LEU A 14 -21.33 38.06 -13.87
N VAL A 15 -22.38 37.68 -14.62
CA VAL A 15 -22.57 36.30 -15.09
C VAL A 15 -21.47 35.89 -16.10
N GLY A 16 -21.07 36.82 -16.99
CA GLY A 16 -19.96 36.58 -17.94
C GLY A 16 -18.61 36.42 -17.24
N GLY A 17 -18.35 37.23 -16.20
CA GLY A 17 -17.08 37.15 -15.42
C GLY A 17 -16.98 35.87 -14.58
N ALA A 18 -18.05 35.45 -13.94
CA ALA A 18 -18.10 34.21 -13.16
C ALA A 18 -17.97 32.95 -14.05
N ALA A 19 -18.61 32.96 -15.22
CA ALA A 19 -18.49 31.88 -16.20
C ALA A 19 -17.04 31.77 -16.78
N LEU A 20 -16.37 32.90 -17.04
CA LEU A 20 -14.98 32.93 -17.50
C LEU A 20 -14.01 32.43 -16.43
N LEU A 21 -14.21 32.80 -15.15
CA LEU A 21 -13.39 32.32 -14.05
C LEU A 21 -13.59 30.82 -13.78
N ALA A 22 -14.80 30.29 -13.97
CA ALA A 22 -15.07 28.85 -13.83
C ALA A 22 -14.54 28.00 -14.99
N LEU A 23 -14.31 28.59 -16.17
CA LEU A 23 -13.79 27.92 -17.36
C LEU A 23 -12.26 27.90 -17.41
N GLN A 24 -11.55 28.77 -16.69
CA GLN A 24 -10.09 28.83 -16.69
C GLN A 24 -9.39 27.50 -16.34
N PRO A 25 -9.81 26.73 -15.33
CA PRO A 25 -9.19 25.44 -15.03
C PRO A 25 -9.36 24.44 -16.19
N ALA A 26 -10.54 24.39 -16.82
CA ALA A 26 -10.83 23.48 -17.93
C ALA A 26 -9.98 23.79 -19.18
N TRP A 27 -9.80 25.07 -19.51
CA TRP A 27 -8.94 25.50 -20.62
C TRP A 27 -7.47 25.16 -20.38
N ASN A 28 -6.98 25.30 -19.16
CA ASN A 28 -5.61 24.95 -18.79
C ASN A 28 -5.36 23.44 -18.95
N TYR A 29 -6.33 22.60 -18.57
CA TYR A 29 -6.22 21.14 -18.72
C TYR A 29 -6.24 20.70 -20.20
N LEU A 30 -7.09 21.31 -21.03
CA LEU A 30 -7.14 21.02 -22.47
C LEU A 30 -5.83 21.43 -23.16
N ALA A 31 -5.31 22.61 -22.83
CA ALA A 31 -4.02 23.07 -23.35
C ALA A 31 -2.88 22.16 -22.92
N ALA A 32 -2.85 21.72 -21.65
CA ALA A 32 -1.85 20.79 -21.14
C ALA A 32 -1.94 19.41 -21.81
N ALA A 33 -3.15 18.89 -22.03
CA ALA A 33 -3.35 17.62 -22.74
C ALA A 33 -2.90 17.71 -24.22
N GLN A 34 -3.14 18.85 -24.89
CA GLN A 34 -2.68 19.07 -26.25
C GLN A 34 -1.14 19.18 -26.31
N SER A 35 -0.52 19.88 -25.36
CA SER A 35 0.95 19.95 -25.26
C SER A 35 1.57 18.56 -25.00
N LEU A 36 0.99 17.75 -24.09
CA LEU A 36 1.39 16.35 -23.88
C LEU A 36 1.40 15.54 -25.19
N ARG A 37 0.33 15.63 -25.99
CA ARG A 37 0.22 14.94 -27.28
C ARG A 37 1.30 15.38 -28.28
N ASN A 38 1.66 16.65 -28.27
CA ASN A 38 2.62 17.24 -29.20
C ASN A 38 4.07 16.94 -28.81
N ASP A 39 4.40 17.02 -27.51
CA ASP A 39 5.77 17.00 -27.01
C ASP A 39 6.25 15.58 -26.67
N LEU A 40 5.31 14.63 -26.38
CA LEU A 40 5.63 13.25 -26.01
C LEU A 40 5.19 12.27 -27.11
N LYS A 41 5.70 12.47 -28.34
CA LYS A 41 5.39 11.58 -29.49
C LYS A 41 6.30 10.35 -29.57
N ASP A 42 7.54 10.49 -29.07
CA ASP A 42 8.58 9.45 -29.16
C ASP A 42 8.67 8.63 -27.88
N LEU A 43 7.51 8.13 -27.40
CA LEU A 43 7.43 7.17 -26.30
C LEU A 43 7.46 5.76 -26.87
N SER A 44 8.12 4.84 -26.16
CA SER A 44 8.06 3.40 -26.45
C SER A 44 6.79 2.75 -25.93
N GLY A 45 6.14 3.37 -24.96
CA GLY A 45 4.85 2.98 -24.39
C GLY A 45 3.66 3.73 -24.96
N ASP A 46 2.54 3.67 -24.24
CA ASP A 46 1.26 4.27 -24.64
C ASP A 46 0.87 5.44 -23.74
N LEU A 47 0.52 6.58 -24.35
CA LEU A 47 -0.01 7.76 -23.66
C LEU A 47 -1.49 7.94 -24.02
N SER A 48 -2.37 7.53 -23.11
CA SER A 48 -3.81 7.52 -23.31
C SER A 48 -4.51 8.77 -22.78
N PHE A 49 -5.48 9.23 -23.57
CA PHE A 49 -6.45 10.29 -23.23
C PHE A 49 -7.89 9.77 -23.31
N ASP A 50 -8.06 8.43 -23.41
CA ASP A 50 -9.37 7.80 -23.46
C ASP A 50 -10.14 8.01 -22.17
N GLU A 51 -11.40 8.46 -22.31
CA GLU A 51 -12.23 8.86 -21.18
C GLU A 51 -12.49 7.70 -20.20
N VAL A 52 -12.69 6.47 -20.69
CA VAL A 52 -12.94 5.28 -19.88
C VAL A 52 -11.68 4.94 -19.06
N VAL A 53 -10.50 5.06 -19.68
CA VAL A 53 -9.20 4.84 -19.04
C VAL A 53 -8.93 5.91 -17.98
N LEU A 54 -9.22 7.19 -18.28
CA LEU A 54 -9.09 8.29 -17.30
C LEU A 54 -10.02 8.10 -16.11
N GLN A 55 -11.27 7.69 -16.35
CA GLN A 55 -12.24 7.45 -15.30
C GLN A 55 -11.83 6.28 -14.40
N THR A 56 -11.28 5.21 -14.98
CA THR A 56 -10.73 4.08 -14.21
C THR A 56 -9.55 4.51 -13.33
N ALA A 57 -8.71 5.44 -13.81
CA ALA A 57 -7.58 5.94 -13.03
C ALA A 57 -7.98 6.98 -11.98
N ALA A 58 -9.18 7.56 -12.08
CA ALA A 58 -9.75 8.46 -11.08
C ALA A 58 -10.25 7.73 -9.83
N ASP A 59 -10.11 6.41 -9.76
CA ASP A 59 -10.62 5.57 -8.69
C ASP A 59 -9.54 4.62 -8.15
N ASP A 60 -9.72 4.13 -6.91
CA ASP A 60 -8.87 3.13 -6.28
C ASP A 60 -9.73 2.08 -5.54
N PHE A 61 -9.08 1.10 -4.91
CA PHE A 61 -9.78 0.05 -4.17
C PHE A 61 -10.71 0.58 -3.07
N GLY A 62 -10.40 1.73 -2.49
CA GLY A 62 -11.18 2.36 -1.43
C GLY A 62 -12.53 2.89 -1.92
N HIS A 63 -12.63 3.30 -3.17
CA HIS A 63 -13.80 3.98 -3.78
C HIS A 63 -14.30 5.19 -2.98
N VAL A 64 -13.40 5.87 -2.23
CA VAL A 64 -13.74 7.01 -1.35
C VAL A 64 -13.40 8.34 -2.00
N VAL A 65 -12.30 8.40 -2.73
CA VAL A 65 -11.76 9.61 -3.36
C VAL A 65 -11.67 9.41 -4.86
N HIS A 66 -12.08 10.42 -5.64
CA HIS A 66 -12.04 10.38 -7.10
C HIS A 66 -11.36 11.64 -7.64
N LYS A 67 -10.14 11.47 -8.22
CA LYS A 67 -9.34 12.55 -8.81
C LYS A 67 -8.98 12.20 -10.24
N LYS A 68 -9.66 12.83 -11.22
CA LYS A 68 -9.48 12.52 -12.63
C LYS A 68 -8.19 13.14 -13.18
N PRO A 69 -7.28 12.34 -13.77
CA PRO A 69 -6.11 12.83 -14.50
C PRO A 69 -6.50 13.37 -15.89
N ILE A 70 -5.57 14.08 -16.54
CA ILE A 70 -5.72 14.51 -17.96
C ILE A 70 -5.12 13.50 -18.95
N ALA A 71 -4.22 12.63 -18.51
CA ALA A 71 -3.63 11.57 -19.31
C ALA A 71 -3.12 10.43 -18.43
N ILE A 72 -2.94 9.26 -19.04
CA ILE A 72 -2.31 8.09 -18.43
C ILE A 72 -1.17 7.64 -19.33
N LEU A 73 0.02 7.47 -18.75
CA LEU A 73 1.16 6.85 -19.39
C LEU A 73 1.27 5.39 -18.94
N ARG A 74 1.22 4.45 -19.88
CA ARG A 74 1.72 3.08 -19.72
C ARG A 74 3.11 3.01 -20.35
N PRO A 75 4.18 3.18 -19.56
CA PRO A 75 5.53 3.32 -20.09
C PRO A 75 6.03 2.02 -20.71
N GLY A 76 6.76 2.11 -21.81
CA GLY A 76 7.52 0.98 -22.37
C GLY A 76 8.80 0.71 -21.60
N ASP A 77 9.40 1.77 -21.03
CA ASP A 77 10.63 1.72 -20.24
C ASP A 77 10.77 2.92 -19.27
N ALA A 78 11.89 2.99 -18.57
CA ALA A 78 12.21 4.10 -17.66
C ALA A 78 12.40 5.44 -18.37
N GLN A 79 12.81 5.45 -19.64
CA GLN A 79 13.00 6.68 -20.42
C GLN A 79 11.68 7.39 -20.67
N ASP A 80 10.61 6.65 -20.93
CA ASP A 80 9.28 7.23 -21.10
C ASP A 80 8.83 7.99 -19.86
N ILE A 81 9.08 7.41 -18.67
CA ILE A 81 8.78 8.05 -17.39
C ILE A 81 9.66 9.30 -17.20
N ALA A 82 10.96 9.20 -17.53
CA ALA A 82 11.87 10.34 -17.44
C ALA A 82 11.43 11.51 -18.34
N LYS A 83 11.05 11.24 -19.60
CA LYS A 83 10.51 12.23 -20.53
C LYS A 83 9.23 12.89 -19.98
N LEU A 84 8.31 12.08 -19.44
CA LEU A 84 7.08 12.58 -18.81
C LEU A 84 7.37 13.49 -17.62
N VAL A 85 8.25 13.06 -16.70
CA VAL A 85 8.59 13.85 -15.51
C VAL A 85 9.28 15.17 -15.88
N GLN A 86 10.21 15.15 -16.85
CA GLN A 86 10.82 16.37 -17.39
C GLN A 86 9.79 17.31 -18.03
N PHE A 87 8.83 16.76 -18.78
CA PHE A 87 7.72 17.54 -19.31
C PHE A 87 6.88 18.14 -18.19
N ALA A 88 6.48 17.35 -17.20
CA ALA A 88 5.68 17.79 -16.06
C ALA A 88 6.39 18.93 -15.28
N ASN A 89 7.70 18.81 -15.08
CA ASN A 89 8.52 19.87 -14.49
C ASN A 89 8.48 21.20 -15.25
N ARG A 90 8.46 21.17 -16.59
CA ARG A 90 8.37 22.38 -17.41
C ARG A 90 6.98 23.01 -17.40
N GLN A 91 5.94 22.18 -17.33
CA GLN A 91 4.55 22.60 -17.42
C GLN A 91 3.88 22.82 -16.05
N GLY A 92 4.57 22.56 -14.93
CA GLY A 92 3.99 22.64 -13.59
C GLY A 92 2.92 21.57 -13.32
N LEU A 93 2.93 20.44 -14.04
CA LEU A 93 2.00 19.34 -13.84
C LEU A 93 2.47 18.42 -12.71
N LYS A 94 1.51 17.73 -12.09
CA LYS A 94 1.78 16.69 -11.11
C LYS A 94 1.69 15.30 -11.75
N VAL A 95 2.48 14.37 -11.24
CA VAL A 95 2.54 12.98 -11.70
C VAL A 95 2.27 12.05 -10.52
N ALA A 96 1.29 11.15 -10.65
CA ALA A 96 1.03 10.09 -9.68
C ALA A 96 1.42 8.74 -10.28
N MET A 97 1.96 7.85 -9.44
CA MET A 97 2.27 6.47 -9.80
C MET A 97 1.16 5.52 -9.36
N ARG A 98 0.75 4.62 -10.26
CA ARG A 98 -0.29 3.61 -10.02
C ARG A 98 0.24 2.21 -10.34
N GLY A 99 0.09 1.27 -9.39
CA GLY A 99 0.19 -0.17 -9.60
C GLY A 99 -1.21 -0.80 -9.71
N GLN A 100 -1.56 -1.71 -8.82
CA GLN A 100 -2.92 -2.31 -8.78
C GLN A 100 -3.97 -1.40 -8.14
N ALA A 101 -3.65 -0.14 -7.86
CA ALA A 101 -4.54 0.84 -7.20
C ALA A 101 -5.21 0.33 -5.92
N HIS A 102 -4.50 -0.46 -5.13
CA HIS A 102 -5.01 -1.02 -3.88
C HIS A 102 -4.79 -0.06 -2.69
N SER A 103 -4.90 1.24 -2.95
CA SER A 103 -4.97 2.30 -1.94
C SER A 103 -6.42 2.54 -1.51
N PHE A 104 -6.62 3.21 -0.36
CA PHE A 104 -7.95 3.34 0.23
C PHE A 104 -8.49 4.77 0.23
N PHE A 105 -7.66 5.76 -0.15
CA PHE A 105 -8.00 7.16 0.01
C PHE A 105 -7.38 8.07 -1.05
N GLY A 106 -7.35 7.62 -2.31
CA GLY A 106 -6.89 8.40 -3.44
C GLY A 106 -5.38 8.65 -3.51
N GLN A 107 -4.55 7.84 -2.81
CA GLN A 107 -3.11 8.06 -2.73
C GLN A 107 -2.40 7.93 -4.08
N THR A 108 -2.93 7.15 -5.02
CA THR A 108 -2.38 6.93 -6.36
C THR A 108 -3.05 7.77 -7.44
N GLN A 109 -3.83 8.77 -7.04
CA GLN A 109 -4.63 9.61 -7.94
C GLN A 109 -4.07 11.05 -8.01
N VAL A 110 -4.38 11.73 -9.10
CA VAL A 110 -4.04 13.16 -9.30
C VAL A 110 -5.12 13.85 -10.12
N ALA A 111 -5.61 14.98 -9.63
CA ALA A 111 -6.53 15.82 -10.38
C ALA A 111 -5.76 16.69 -11.37
N GLY A 112 -6.12 16.64 -12.66
CA GLY A 112 -5.53 17.50 -13.69
C GLY A 112 -4.05 17.25 -14.00
N GLY A 113 -3.46 16.19 -13.42
CA GLY A 113 -2.09 15.75 -13.70
C GLY A 113 -2.05 14.48 -14.57
N VAL A 114 -0.92 13.79 -14.56
CA VAL A 114 -0.74 12.55 -15.32
C VAL A 114 -0.54 11.37 -14.36
N VAL A 115 -1.22 10.25 -14.64
CA VAL A 115 -0.99 8.99 -13.92
C VAL A 115 -0.04 8.12 -14.74
N VAL A 116 1.01 7.59 -14.10
CA VAL A 116 1.85 6.52 -14.66
C VAL A 116 1.30 5.18 -14.18
N ASP A 117 0.75 4.41 -15.09
CA ASP A 117 0.30 3.03 -14.85
C ASP A 117 1.47 2.07 -15.09
N SER A 118 2.02 1.52 -14.01
CA SER A 118 3.19 0.65 -14.06
C SER A 118 2.91 -0.75 -14.61
N SER A 119 1.67 -1.11 -14.92
CA SER A 119 1.28 -2.47 -15.31
C SER A 119 2.04 -3.01 -16.55
N SER A 120 2.52 -2.12 -17.42
CA SER A 120 3.35 -2.45 -18.58
C SER A 120 4.79 -2.87 -18.21
N LEU A 121 5.33 -2.37 -17.11
CA LEU A 121 6.67 -2.71 -16.61
C LEU A 121 6.59 -3.96 -15.70
N ASN A 122 6.35 -5.13 -16.27
CA ASN A 122 6.03 -6.35 -15.53
C ASN A 122 7.01 -7.52 -15.76
N ALA A 123 8.19 -7.24 -16.27
CA ALA A 123 9.22 -8.26 -16.48
C ALA A 123 9.71 -8.85 -15.14
N VAL A 124 9.94 -10.17 -15.14
CA VAL A 124 10.49 -10.92 -14.01
C VAL A 124 11.66 -11.76 -14.46
N ARG A 125 12.81 -11.60 -13.82
CA ARG A 125 14.00 -12.43 -14.06
C ARG A 125 14.52 -12.98 -12.72
N ILE A 126 14.61 -14.28 -12.61
CA ILE A 126 15.16 -14.95 -11.44
C ILE A 126 16.61 -15.33 -11.71
N VAL A 127 17.51 -14.98 -10.81
CA VAL A 127 18.93 -15.33 -10.85
C VAL A 127 19.25 -16.18 -9.63
N LYS A 128 19.41 -17.48 -9.83
CA LYS A 128 19.75 -18.42 -8.76
C LYS A 128 21.24 -18.34 -8.42
N SER A 129 21.57 -18.35 -7.13
CA SER A 129 22.94 -18.38 -6.61
C SER A 129 22.99 -19.26 -5.36
N GLY A 130 23.59 -20.44 -5.47
CA GLY A 130 23.61 -21.41 -4.38
C GLY A 130 22.21 -21.84 -3.93
N ALA A 131 21.97 -21.80 -2.62
CA ALA A 131 20.66 -22.09 -2.02
C ALA A 131 19.66 -20.90 -2.08
N GLY A 132 20.10 -19.73 -2.51
CA GLY A 132 19.29 -18.52 -2.64
C GLY A 132 19.38 -17.93 -4.05
N GLY A 133 19.16 -16.63 -4.16
CA GLY A 133 19.24 -15.91 -5.42
C GLY A 133 18.65 -14.50 -5.32
N THR A 134 18.36 -13.91 -6.48
CA THR A 134 17.68 -12.61 -6.60
C THR A 134 16.55 -12.67 -7.62
N ALA A 135 15.54 -11.84 -7.40
CA ALA A 135 14.53 -11.52 -8.39
C ALA A 135 14.74 -10.08 -8.87
N GLU A 136 14.93 -9.89 -10.17
CA GLU A 136 14.86 -8.60 -10.83
C GLU A 136 13.45 -8.44 -11.40
N MET A 137 12.75 -7.38 -11.00
CA MET A 137 11.34 -7.22 -11.26
C MET A 137 10.99 -5.80 -11.70
N GLY A 138 10.13 -5.68 -12.69
CA GLY A 138 9.46 -4.42 -12.98
C GLY A 138 8.43 -4.07 -11.89
N PRO A 139 8.15 -2.77 -11.65
CA PRO A 139 7.24 -2.34 -10.58
C PRO A 139 5.79 -2.79 -10.78
N GLY A 140 5.37 -3.04 -12.02
CA GLY A 140 4.05 -3.53 -12.40
C GLY A 140 3.87 -5.04 -12.26
N SER A 141 4.94 -5.80 -12.05
CA SER A 141 4.86 -7.24 -11.81
C SER A 141 4.00 -7.51 -10.58
N LYS A 142 3.08 -8.48 -10.67
CA LYS A 142 2.33 -8.98 -9.52
C LYS A 142 3.17 -10.02 -8.77
N TRP A 143 2.93 -10.14 -7.46
CA TRP A 143 3.66 -11.12 -6.65
C TRP A 143 3.38 -12.57 -7.05
N HIS A 144 2.19 -12.88 -7.59
CA HIS A 144 1.89 -14.25 -8.07
C HIS A 144 2.85 -14.71 -9.18
N PRO A 145 3.01 -14.02 -10.32
CA PRO A 145 4.02 -14.38 -11.33
C PRO A 145 5.45 -14.44 -10.78
N VAL A 146 5.81 -13.57 -9.84
CA VAL A 146 7.14 -13.59 -9.21
C VAL A 146 7.34 -14.88 -8.42
N LEU A 147 6.35 -15.28 -7.60
CA LEU A 147 6.39 -16.51 -6.82
C LEU A 147 6.43 -17.75 -7.72
N MET A 148 5.65 -17.77 -8.80
CA MET A 148 5.67 -18.86 -9.77
C MET A 148 7.06 -19.01 -10.42
N ALA A 149 7.65 -17.90 -10.88
CA ALA A 149 8.97 -17.92 -11.51
C ALA A 149 10.08 -18.32 -10.51
N ALA A 150 10.01 -17.87 -9.28
CA ALA A 150 10.96 -18.23 -8.23
C ALA A 150 10.80 -19.72 -7.84
N ASN A 151 9.57 -20.19 -7.62
CA ASN A 151 9.28 -21.56 -7.21
C ASN A 151 9.70 -22.59 -8.26
N ALA A 152 9.61 -22.26 -9.56
CA ALA A 152 10.14 -23.10 -10.63
C ALA A 152 11.65 -23.35 -10.52
N GLN A 153 12.39 -22.50 -9.79
CA GLN A 153 13.80 -22.63 -9.47
C GLN A 153 14.07 -23.08 -8.02
N LYS A 154 13.02 -23.52 -7.29
CA LYS A 154 13.05 -23.89 -5.87
C LYS A 154 13.46 -22.71 -4.96
N LEU A 155 13.02 -21.51 -5.34
CA LEU A 155 13.26 -20.26 -4.60
C LEU A 155 11.92 -19.61 -4.25
N THR A 156 11.93 -18.73 -3.25
CA THR A 156 10.78 -17.92 -2.86
C THR A 156 11.21 -16.54 -2.36
N VAL A 157 10.27 -15.60 -2.35
CA VAL A 157 10.44 -14.31 -1.67
C VAL A 157 10.35 -14.50 -0.15
N PRO A 158 11.11 -13.75 0.66
CA PRO A 158 11.03 -13.85 2.13
C PRO A 158 9.65 -13.47 2.68
N VAL A 159 9.02 -12.45 2.12
CA VAL A 159 7.73 -11.93 2.60
C VAL A 159 6.64 -12.09 1.55
N ILE A 160 5.70 -12.98 1.84
CA ILE A 160 4.56 -13.28 0.98
C ILE A 160 3.41 -12.33 1.34
N ALA A 161 3.20 -11.32 0.49
CA ALA A 161 2.03 -10.43 0.54
C ALA A 161 0.85 -11.02 -0.23
N ASP A 162 -0.28 -10.29 -0.27
CA ASP A 162 -1.39 -10.60 -1.18
C ASP A 162 -0.86 -10.65 -2.62
N THR A 163 -0.96 -11.82 -3.26
CA THR A 163 -0.17 -12.12 -4.48
C THR A 163 -0.69 -11.43 -5.73
N PHE A 164 -1.86 -10.85 -5.70
CA PHE A 164 -2.42 -9.99 -6.76
C PHE A 164 -1.85 -8.55 -6.76
N LEU A 165 -1.16 -8.12 -5.70
CA LEU A 165 -0.57 -6.78 -5.59
C LEU A 165 0.68 -6.64 -6.45
N SER A 166 0.98 -5.40 -6.87
CA SER A 166 2.19 -5.09 -7.64
C SER A 166 3.40 -4.85 -6.74
N VAL A 167 4.57 -5.24 -7.24
CA VAL A 167 5.87 -5.07 -6.59
C VAL A 167 6.12 -3.60 -6.21
N GLY A 168 6.04 -2.67 -7.17
CA GLY A 168 6.30 -1.25 -6.91
C GLY A 168 5.37 -0.64 -5.87
N GLY A 169 4.08 -1.02 -5.90
CA GLY A 169 3.10 -0.54 -4.93
C GLY A 169 3.42 -0.97 -3.50
N THR A 170 3.74 -2.25 -3.30
CA THR A 170 4.05 -2.77 -1.96
C THR A 170 5.39 -2.26 -1.45
N ILE A 171 6.44 -2.18 -2.28
CA ILE A 171 7.74 -1.61 -1.89
C ILE A 171 7.61 -0.12 -1.51
N SER A 172 6.79 0.63 -2.22
CA SER A 172 6.53 2.04 -1.88
C SER A 172 5.87 2.23 -0.51
N THR A 173 5.10 1.25 -0.02
CA THR A 173 4.37 1.31 1.25
C THR A 173 4.98 0.48 2.39
N GLY A 174 6.12 -0.19 2.14
CA GLY A 174 6.81 -1.08 3.08
C GLY A 174 6.63 -2.57 2.77
N GLY A 175 5.45 -3.00 2.33
CA GLY A 175 5.15 -4.38 1.95
C GLY A 175 5.18 -5.36 3.11
N PHE A 176 4.02 -5.73 3.60
CA PHE A 176 3.89 -6.75 4.66
C PHE A 176 3.15 -7.97 4.13
N GLY A 177 3.30 -9.08 4.84
CA GLY A 177 2.64 -10.34 4.53
C GLY A 177 2.62 -11.27 5.73
N VAL A 178 2.23 -12.50 5.48
CA VAL A 178 2.00 -13.53 6.51
C VAL A 178 3.28 -14.04 7.17
N THR A 179 4.44 -13.76 6.58
CA THR A 179 5.77 -14.11 7.10
C THR A 179 6.48 -12.91 7.77
N THR A 180 5.86 -11.72 7.75
CA THR A 180 6.43 -10.47 8.29
C THR A 180 6.85 -10.59 9.75
N TYR A 181 6.09 -11.32 10.55
CA TYR A 181 6.34 -11.43 11.99
C TYR A 181 7.75 -11.94 12.32
N ASN A 182 8.33 -12.75 11.43
CA ASN A 182 9.63 -13.37 11.61
C ASN A 182 10.70 -12.84 10.64
N LEU A 183 10.31 -12.39 9.46
CA LEU A 183 11.23 -12.01 8.37
C LEU A 183 11.27 -10.50 8.09
N GLY A 184 10.44 -9.69 8.77
CA GLY A 184 10.35 -8.26 8.51
C GLY A 184 9.44 -7.92 7.34
N LEU A 185 9.63 -6.75 6.76
CA LEU A 185 8.85 -6.24 5.64
C LEU A 185 9.54 -6.55 4.30
N GLN A 186 8.82 -6.46 3.18
CA GLN A 186 9.43 -6.65 1.85
C GLN A 186 10.59 -5.69 1.59
N VAL A 187 10.49 -4.44 2.04
CA VAL A 187 11.56 -3.43 1.91
C VAL A 187 12.85 -3.81 2.64
N ASP A 188 12.80 -4.70 3.65
CA ASP A 188 13.98 -5.18 4.37
C ASP A 188 14.82 -6.17 3.53
N HIS A 189 14.28 -6.64 2.40
CA HIS A 189 14.89 -7.63 1.51
C HIS A 189 15.25 -7.07 0.13
N VAL A 190 14.95 -5.80 -0.14
CA VAL A 190 15.37 -5.12 -1.38
C VAL A 190 16.88 -4.86 -1.32
N GLN A 191 17.57 -5.18 -2.41
CA GLN A 191 19.01 -4.97 -2.57
C GLN A 191 19.33 -3.77 -3.44
N GLU A 192 18.54 -3.53 -4.50
CA GLU A 192 18.76 -2.44 -5.44
C GLU A 192 17.41 -1.94 -6.01
N LEU A 193 17.34 -0.66 -6.30
CA LEU A 193 16.25 -0.04 -7.04
C LEU A 193 16.81 0.76 -8.23
N GLU A 194 16.09 0.79 -9.35
CA GLU A 194 16.21 1.80 -10.38
C GLU A 194 15.02 2.75 -10.26
N ILE A 195 15.30 4.05 -10.27
CA ILE A 195 14.35 5.13 -9.94
C ILE A 195 14.42 6.20 -11.01
N VAL A 196 13.27 6.68 -11.46
CA VAL A 196 13.16 7.98 -12.12
C VAL A 196 12.85 9.02 -11.05
N THR A 197 13.77 9.95 -10.82
CA THR A 197 13.63 11.03 -9.84
C THR A 197 12.66 12.11 -10.30
N GLY A 198 12.24 13.01 -9.40
CA GLY A 198 11.31 14.10 -9.72
C GLY A 198 11.87 15.17 -10.66
N ASP A 199 13.17 15.17 -10.96
CA ASP A 199 13.80 15.96 -12.02
C ASP A 199 13.99 15.17 -13.35
N GLY A 200 13.54 13.90 -13.38
CA GLY A 200 13.56 13.03 -14.55
C GLY A 200 14.91 12.36 -14.82
N GLN A 201 15.77 12.20 -13.81
CA GLN A 201 17.00 11.41 -13.92
C GLN A 201 16.71 9.94 -13.60
N ILE A 202 17.34 9.02 -14.34
CA ILE A 202 17.32 7.59 -14.04
C ILE A 202 18.52 7.28 -13.15
N VAL A 203 18.25 6.82 -11.93
CA VAL A 203 19.26 6.59 -10.89
C VAL A 203 19.14 5.19 -10.31
N THR A 204 20.23 4.45 -10.28
CA THR A 204 20.32 3.20 -9.51
C THR A 204 20.77 3.50 -8.08
N CYS A 205 20.09 2.88 -7.09
CA CYS A 205 20.40 3.06 -5.67
C CYS A 205 20.34 1.76 -4.89
N SER A 206 21.18 1.65 -3.85
CA SER A 206 21.30 0.52 -2.93
C SER A 206 21.78 1.01 -1.56
N ASP A 207 22.04 0.13 -0.61
CA ASP A 207 22.64 0.52 0.68
C ASP A 207 24.05 1.12 0.50
N GLU A 208 24.81 0.73 -0.56
CA GLU A 208 26.17 1.22 -0.85
C GLU A 208 26.21 2.38 -1.86
N ARG A 209 25.14 2.55 -2.68
CA ARG A 209 25.12 3.52 -3.76
C ARG A 209 23.86 4.38 -3.70
N ASN A 210 23.98 5.71 -3.64
CA ASN A 210 22.85 6.62 -3.50
C ASN A 210 21.91 6.20 -2.35
N SER A 211 22.51 5.87 -1.21
CA SER A 211 21.81 5.29 -0.06
C SER A 211 20.77 6.23 0.55
N ASP A 212 20.93 7.54 0.40
CA ASP A 212 19.93 8.55 0.76
C ASP A 212 18.63 8.39 -0.04
N LEU A 213 18.74 8.23 -1.38
CA LEU A 213 17.59 7.94 -2.24
C LEU A 213 17.00 6.57 -1.92
N PHE A 214 17.85 5.54 -1.77
CA PHE A 214 17.41 4.18 -1.47
C PHE A 214 16.54 4.11 -0.21
N ASN A 215 17.02 4.69 0.90
CA ASN A 215 16.28 4.73 2.16
C ASN A 215 15.01 5.60 2.08
N ALA A 216 15.01 6.65 1.24
CA ALA A 216 13.84 7.48 1.03
C ALA A 216 12.77 6.83 0.13
N MET A 217 13.15 5.85 -0.70
CA MET A 217 12.21 5.14 -1.57
C MET A 217 11.54 3.93 -0.91
N LEU A 218 12.23 3.27 0.03
CA LEU A 218 11.74 2.08 0.72
C LEU A 218 10.71 2.46 1.79
N GLY A 219 9.43 2.32 1.47
CA GLY A 219 8.32 2.78 2.32
C GLY A 219 8.08 4.29 2.27
N GLY A 220 8.72 5.02 1.33
CA GLY A 220 8.65 6.48 1.20
C GLY A 220 7.54 6.99 0.29
N LEU A 221 6.58 6.15 -0.09
CA LEU A 221 5.34 6.51 -0.79
C LEU A 221 5.54 7.15 -2.16
N GLY A 222 6.68 6.89 -2.82
CA GLY A 222 6.99 7.47 -4.12
C GLY A 222 7.20 8.99 -4.11
N GLN A 223 7.49 9.60 -2.95
CA GLN A 223 7.61 11.05 -2.82
C GLN A 223 8.87 11.61 -3.50
N CYS A 224 9.92 10.80 -3.65
CA CYS A 224 11.21 11.24 -4.16
C CYS A 224 11.55 10.64 -5.54
N GLY A 225 10.71 9.74 -6.06
CA GLY A 225 10.97 9.07 -7.33
C GLY A 225 9.90 8.05 -7.69
N ILE A 226 9.99 7.53 -8.92
CA ILE A 226 9.16 6.48 -9.48
C ILE A 226 10.03 5.24 -9.64
N ILE A 227 9.68 4.13 -9.00
CA ILE A 227 10.38 2.85 -9.13
C ILE A 227 10.17 2.29 -10.54
N THR A 228 11.27 1.93 -11.21
CA THR A 228 11.26 1.30 -12.54
C THR A 228 11.81 -0.12 -12.55
N LYS A 229 12.65 -0.46 -11.56
CA LYS A 229 13.13 -1.82 -11.33
C LYS A 229 13.39 -2.07 -9.85
N VAL A 230 13.12 -3.29 -9.40
CA VAL A 230 13.41 -3.78 -8.05
C VAL A 230 14.27 -5.03 -8.14
N VAL A 231 15.38 -5.08 -7.40
CA VAL A 231 16.17 -6.28 -7.17
C VAL A 231 15.97 -6.71 -5.72
N MET A 232 15.46 -7.93 -5.51
CA MET A 232 15.14 -8.45 -4.18
C MET A 232 15.84 -9.79 -3.95
N ARG A 233 16.31 -10.01 -2.72
CA ARG A 233 16.86 -11.29 -2.29
C ARG A 233 15.78 -12.37 -2.27
N LEU A 234 16.13 -13.56 -2.76
CA LEU A 234 15.35 -14.78 -2.65
C LEU A 234 16.01 -15.77 -1.68
N MET A 235 15.20 -16.66 -1.12
CA MET A 235 15.62 -17.77 -0.27
C MET A 235 15.13 -19.09 -0.85
N ALA A 236 15.62 -20.22 -0.34
CA ALA A 236 15.14 -21.54 -0.72
C ALA A 236 13.64 -21.66 -0.44
N ALA A 237 12.88 -22.18 -1.39
CA ALA A 237 11.47 -22.49 -1.19
C ALA A 237 11.33 -23.84 -0.51
N PRO A 238 10.42 -23.97 0.47
CA PRO A 238 10.03 -25.28 1.01
C PRO A 238 9.25 -26.06 -0.07
N THR A 239 9.14 -27.37 0.09
CA THR A 239 8.34 -28.19 -0.83
C THR A 239 6.88 -28.26 -0.42
N HIS A 240 6.59 -28.19 0.89
CA HIS A 240 5.26 -28.37 1.48
C HIS A 240 4.97 -27.41 2.62
N VAL A 241 3.68 -27.32 2.96
CA VAL A 241 3.17 -26.55 4.09
C VAL A 241 2.15 -27.40 4.84
N LEU A 242 2.33 -27.54 6.15
CA LEU A 242 1.26 -27.94 7.05
C LEU A 242 0.54 -26.66 7.49
N PHE A 243 -0.67 -26.47 7.00
CA PHE A 243 -1.49 -25.29 7.27
C PHE A 243 -2.54 -25.61 8.32
N ILE A 244 -2.53 -24.87 9.43
CA ILE A 244 -3.43 -25.09 10.56
C ILE A 244 -4.27 -23.83 10.77
N LYS A 245 -5.60 -23.98 10.70
CA LYS A 245 -6.55 -22.95 11.11
C LYS A 245 -7.07 -23.30 12.51
N MET A 246 -6.97 -22.35 13.43
CA MET A 246 -7.38 -22.48 14.83
C MET A 246 -8.48 -21.47 15.12
N ASP A 247 -9.70 -21.93 15.42
CA ASP A 247 -10.87 -21.11 15.72
C ASP A 247 -10.95 -20.81 17.22
N TYR A 248 -11.28 -19.57 17.58
CA TYR A 248 -11.37 -19.06 18.95
C TYR A 248 -12.76 -18.53 19.27
N ASP A 249 -13.21 -18.75 20.51
CA ASP A 249 -14.50 -18.24 20.98
C ASP A 249 -14.46 -16.74 21.28
N ASP A 250 -13.31 -16.22 21.69
CA ASP A 250 -13.13 -14.81 22.06
C ASP A 250 -11.85 -14.19 21.49
N PHE A 251 -11.88 -12.86 21.40
CA PHE A 251 -10.78 -12.05 20.86
C PHE A 251 -9.54 -12.07 21.74
N GLN A 252 -9.69 -12.13 23.07
CA GLN A 252 -8.56 -12.02 23.99
C GLN A 252 -7.69 -13.27 23.94
N SER A 253 -8.32 -14.47 23.93
CA SER A 253 -7.62 -15.74 23.77
C SER A 253 -6.87 -15.80 22.43
N ALA A 254 -7.53 -15.40 21.33
CA ALA A 254 -6.88 -15.33 20.01
C ALA A 254 -5.69 -14.36 20.00
N SER A 255 -5.82 -13.19 20.62
CA SER A 255 -4.74 -12.18 20.69
C SER A 255 -3.56 -12.68 21.53
N ALA A 256 -3.82 -13.31 22.67
CA ALA A 256 -2.78 -13.84 23.55
C ALA A 256 -1.97 -14.95 22.85
N ASP A 257 -2.67 -15.90 22.21
CA ASP A 257 -2.02 -16.99 21.47
C ASP A 257 -1.25 -16.46 20.25
N LEU A 258 -1.75 -15.44 19.56
CA LEU A 258 -1.06 -14.80 18.45
C LEU A 258 0.28 -14.17 18.89
N ALA A 259 0.32 -13.50 20.06
CA ALA A 259 1.54 -12.96 20.64
C ALA A 259 2.53 -14.06 21.04
N LEU A 260 2.02 -15.13 21.68
CA LEU A 260 2.83 -16.29 22.04
C LEU A 260 3.49 -16.90 20.80
N LEU A 261 2.70 -17.14 19.74
CA LEU A 261 3.18 -17.71 18.47
C LEU A 261 4.18 -16.79 17.76
N ALA A 262 3.96 -15.49 17.79
CA ALA A 262 4.91 -14.52 17.24
C ALA A 262 6.22 -14.51 18.04
N LYS A 263 6.18 -14.71 19.35
CA LYS A 263 7.34 -14.72 20.24
C LYS A 263 8.16 -16.01 20.10
N ASP A 264 7.51 -17.17 20.06
CA ASP A 264 8.23 -18.46 19.98
C ASP A 264 8.63 -18.87 18.55
N GLY A 265 7.88 -18.40 17.53
CA GLY A 265 8.27 -18.53 16.13
C GLY A 265 8.13 -19.93 15.54
N ARG A 266 7.28 -20.78 16.12
CA ARG A 266 7.09 -22.18 15.69
C ARG A 266 6.44 -22.35 14.33
N PHE A 267 5.75 -21.33 13.80
CA PHE A 267 5.19 -21.28 12.45
C PHE A 267 6.06 -20.42 11.52
N HIS A 268 5.93 -20.57 10.23
CA HIS A 268 6.51 -19.69 9.21
C HIS A 268 5.50 -18.64 8.73
N HIS A 269 4.25 -19.06 8.54
CA HIS A 269 3.09 -18.19 8.30
C HIS A 269 2.36 -17.98 9.62
N LEU A 270 2.01 -16.74 9.93
CA LEU A 270 1.19 -16.41 11.10
C LEU A 270 0.30 -15.21 10.79
N ASP A 271 -1.03 -15.40 10.87
CA ASP A 271 -2.01 -14.34 10.69
C ASP A 271 -3.27 -14.60 11.53
N GLY A 272 -3.85 -13.55 12.09
CA GLY A 272 -5.09 -13.61 12.86
C GLY A 272 -6.19 -12.86 12.11
N ARG A 273 -7.39 -13.45 12.07
CA ARG A 273 -8.53 -12.90 11.30
C ARG A 273 -9.82 -12.95 12.11
N GLY A 274 -10.67 -11.95 11.88
CA GLY A 274 -12.09 -12.04 12.20
C GLY A 274 -12.88 -12.57 11.00
N ALA A 275 -14.03 -13.17 11.27
CA ALA A 275 -15.01 -13.53 10.25
C ALA A 275 -16.42 -13.29 10.80
N ALA A 276 -17.30 -12.74 9.96
CA ALA A 276 -18.72 -12.64 10.32
C ALA A 276 -19.30 -14.04 10.58
N ARG A 277 -20.02 -14.19 11.69
CA ARG A 277 -20.72 -15.45 12.01
C ARG A 277 -22.11 -15.46 11.37
N PRO A 278 -22.58 -16.60 10.86
CA PRO A 278 -23.96 -16.71 10.35
C PRO A 278 -25.02 -16.35 11.39
N THR A 279 -24.73 -16.57 12.68
CA THR A 279 -25.59 -16.26 13.83
C THR A 279 -25.47 -14.81 14.32
N GLY A 280 -24.72 -13.97 13.60
CA GLY A 280 -24.37 -12.61 13.99
C GLY A 280 -23.09 -12.53 14.83
N GLY A 281 -22.47 -11.34 14.84
CA GLY A 281 -21.21 -11.10 15.52
C GLY A 281 -19.98 -11.55 14.72
N VAL A 282 -18.81 -11.51 15.35
CA VAL A 282 -17.52 -11.86 14.74
C VAL A 282 -16.94 -13.09 15.45
N GLY A 283 -16.52 -14.08 14.69
CA GLY A 283 -15.66 -15.16 15.13
C GLY A 283 -14.19 -14.81 14.87
N TYR A 284 -13.28 -15.43 15.61
CA TYR A 284 -11.84 -15.18 15.48
C TYR A 284 -11.11 -16.48 15.15
N TYR A 285 -10.06 -16.40 14.35
CA TYR A 285 -9.20 -17.53 14.08
C TYR A 285 -7.77 -17.09 13.81
N ILE A 286 -6.83 -18.00 14.08
CA ILE A 286 -5.42 -17.86 13.72
C ILE A 286 -5.10 -18.86 12.64
N GLU A 287 -4.40 -18.42 11.60
CA GLU A 287 -3.80 -19.27 10.58
C GLU A 287 -2.31 -19.40 10.88
N GLY A 288 -1.83 -20.63 11.02
CA GLY A 288 -0.44 -20.99 11.17
C GLY A 288 0.01 -21.89 10.02
N GLY A 289 1.15 -21.61 9.41
CA GLY A 289 1.75 -22.47 8.37
C GLY A 289 3.16 -22.90 8.75
N ALA A 290 3.39 -24.18 8.88
CA ALA A 290 4.72 -24.75 9.06
C ALA A 290 5.27 -25.20 7.70
N PHE A 291 6.33 -24.52 7.22
CA PHE A 291 7.00 -24.84 5.95
C PHE A 291 8.02 -25.94 6.16
N TYR A 292 8.06 -26.92 5.27
CA TYR A 292 8.98 -28.05 5.41
C TYR A 292 9.32 -28.69 4.07
N ASP A 293 10.35 -29.53 4.10
CA ASP A 293 10.73 -30.38 2.98
C ASP A 293 10.39 -31.84 3.31
N ALA A 294 9.52 -32.45 2.51
CA ALA A 294 9.17 -33.84 2.65
C ALA A 294 10.45 -34.72 2.55
N PRO A 295 10.56 -35.81 3.36
CA PRO A 295 9.51 -36.39 4.21
C PRO A 295 9.50 -35.91 5.68
N ASN A 296 10.07 -34.73 6.00
CA ASN A 296 10.21 -34.24 7.36
C ASN A 296 8.93 -33.51 7.83
N ASP A 297 7.83 -34.24 7.92
CA ASP A 297 6.54 -33.65 8.28
C ASP A 297 6.57 -33.05 9.69
N PRO A 298 6.09 -31.80 9.89
CA PRO A 298 6.07 -31.18 11.20
C PRO A 298 5.02 -31.83 12.11
N ASP A 299 5.33 -31.92 13.41
CA ASP A 299 4.44 -32.45 14.43
C ASP A 299 3.35 -31.44 14.79
N GLU A 300 2.12 -31.70 14.35
CA GLU A 300 0.96 -30.86 14.59
C GLU A 300 0.66 -30.64 16.08
N VAL A 301 0.88 -31.67 16.92
CA VAL A 301 0.63 -31.58 18.36
C VAL A 301 1.60 -30.59 19.02
N LYS A 302 2.89 -30.64 18.65
CA LYS A 302 3.89 -29.67 19.13
C LYS A 302 3.63 -28.27 18.64
N LEU A 303 3.21 -28.12 17.38
CA LEU A 303 2.88 -26.81 16.79
C LEU A 303 1.70 -26.13 17.47
N THR A 304 0.74 -26.88 18.02
CA THR A 304 -0.45 -26.35 18.67
C THR A 304 -0.45 -26.46 20.19
N ALA A 305 0.66 -26.95 20.79
CA ALA A 305 0.77 -27.11 22.23
C ALA A 305 0.63 -25.78 22.99
N GLY A 306 -0.13 -25.79 24.06
CA GLY A 306 -0.34 -24.62 24.95
C GLY A 306 -1.26 -23.54 24.43
N LEU A 307 -1.88 -23.70 23.24
CA LEU A 307 -2.82 -22.75 22.67
C LEU A 307 -4.25 -22.99 23.14
N LYS A 308 -5.08 -21.94 23.16
CA LYS A 308 -6.43 -21.92 23.73
C LYS A 308 -7.57 -21.95 22.69
N PHE A 309 -7.32 -22.50 21.50
CA PHE A 309 -8.35 -22.60 20.46
C PHE A 309 -9.47 -23.56 20.84
N ALA A 310 -10.69 -23.29 20.37
CA ALA A 310 -11.84 -24.17 20.56
C ALA A 310 -11.85 -25.33 19.56
N LYS A 311 -11.41 -25.08 18.32
CA LYS A 311 -11.37 -26.05 17.22
C LYS A 311 -10.18 -25.77 16.32
N LYS A 312 -9.61 -26.82 15.73
CA LYS A 312 -8.60 -26.66 14.67
C LYS A 312 -8.90 -27.53 13.46
N THR A 313 -8.36 -27.11 12.32
CA THR A 313 -8.34 -27.87 11.07
C THR A 313 -6.94 -27.80 10.50
N ALA A 314 -6.34 -28.93 10.17
CA ALA A 314 -5.03 -29.04 9.59
C ALA A 314 -5.11 -29.57 8.14
N THR A 315 -4.33 -29.01 7.24
CA THR A 315 -4.26 -29.41 5.83
C THR A 315 -2.82 -29.38 5.35
N MET A 316 -2.35 -30.51 4.83
CA MET A 316 -1.08 -30.57 4.12
C MET A 316 -1.28 -30.20 2.65
N MET A 317 -0.38 -29.39 2.11
CA MET A 317 -0.42 -28.97 0.71
C MET A 317 0.98 -28.68 0.19
N THR A 318 1.14 -28.68 -1.13
CA THR A 318 2.40 -28.22 -1.74
C THR A 318 2.58 -26.71 -1.51
N TYR A 319 3.82 -26.25 -1.55
CA TYR A 319 4.10 -24.83 -1.40
C TYR A 319 3.44 -23.98 -2.48
N GLU A 320 3.31 -24.50 -3.71
CA GLU A 320 2.57 -23.82 -4.79
C GLU A 320 1.08 -23.68 -4.48
N GLN A 321 0.42 -24.76 -4.03
CA GLN A 321 -0.99 -24.71 -3.62
C GLN A 321 -1.19 -23.69 -2.48
N TYR A 322 -0.22 -23.59 -1.58
CA TYR A 322 -0.26 -22.67 -0.46
C TYR A 322 -0.29 -21.20 -0.90
N PHE A 323 0.66 -20.75 -1.72
CA PHE A 323 0.70 -19.32 -2.10
C PHE A 323 -0.37 -18.94 -3.14
N ARG A 324 -0.92 -19.90 -3.91
CA ARG A 324 -2.06 -19.65 -4.80
C ARG A 324 -3.35 -19.30 -4.04
N ARG A 325 -3.46 -19.62 -2.76
CA ARG A 325 -4.62 -19.24 -1.92
C ARG A 325 -4.81 -17.73 -1.80
N GLU A 326 -3.75 -16.96 -1.90
CA GLU A 326 -3.76 -15.49 -1.78
C GLU A 326 -3.85 -14.78 -3.17
N GLU A 327 -4.20 -15.51 -4.23
CA GLU A 327 -4.29 -14.97 -5.60
C GLU A 327 -5.57 -14.15 -5.83
N VAL A 328 -6.64 -14.45 -5.10
CA VAL A 328 -7.96 -13.86 -5.32
C VAL A 328 -8.26 -12.76 -4.29
N CYS A 329 -8.52 -11.56 -4.80
CA CYS A 329 -9.00 -10.46 -3.98
C CYS A 329 -10.55 -10.44 -3.96
N THR A 330 -11.17 -11.14 -3.02
CA THR A 330 -12.64 -11.14 -2.90
C THR A 330 -13.24 -9.73 -2.72
N PRO A 331 -12.67 -8.84 -1.85
CA PRO A 331 -13.20 -7.47 -1.73
C PRO A 331 -13.03 -6.60 -2.98
N CYS A 332 -12.12 -6.98 -3.92
CA CYS A 332 -11.93 -6.21 -5.16
C CYS A 332 -13.13 -6.34 -6.11
N ALA A 333 -13.92 -7.39 -6.01
CA ALA A 333 -15.07 -7.63 -6.88
C ALA A 333 -16.28 -6.71 -6.61
N THR A 334 -16.30 -5.96 -5.50
CA THR A 334 -17.39 -5.06 -5.15
C THR A 334 -17.00 -3.59 -5.33
N PRO A 335 -17.88 -2.75 -5.96
CA PRO A 335 -17.66 -1.31 -6.07
C PRO A 335 -18.04 -0.54 -4.79
N LEU A 336 -18.30 -1.23 -3.69
CA LEU A 336 -18.65 -0.60 -2.42
C LEU A 336 -17.44 0.11 -1.81
N GLN A 337 -17.69 1.17 -1.06
CA GLN A 337 -16.64 1.96 -0.41
C GLN A 337 -15.97 1.18 0.71
N LYS A 338 -14.63 1.27 0.77
CA LYS A 338 -13.76 0.50 1.68
C LYS A 338 -12.77 1.42 2.39
N PRO A 339 -13.21 2.24 3.34
CA PRO A 339 -12.33 3.13 4.10
C PRO A 339 -11.51 2.35 5.13
N PHE A 340 -10.63 1.44 4.68
CA PHE A 340 -9.83 0.61 5.57
C PHE A 340 -8.77 1.41 6.31
N VAL A 341 -8.52 1.03 7.56
CA VAL A 341 -7.45 1.59 8.40
C VAL A 341 -6.58 0.46 8.93
N TYR A 342 -5.29 0.62 8.82
CA TYR A 342 -4.29 -0.26 9.39
C TYR A 342 -3.49 0.49 10.44
N LEU A 343 -3.47 -0.04 11.66
CA LEU A 343 -2.77 0.53 12.80
C LEU A 343 -1.74 -0.46 13.32
N CYS A 344 -0.57 0.04 13.70
CA CYS A 344 0.43 -0.70 14.44
C CYS A 344 0.42 -0.19 15.88
N LEU A 345 0.13 -1.06 16.83
CA LEU A 345 -0.07 -0.75 18.25
C LEU A 345 0.99 -1.45 19.10
N PRO A 346 1.46 -0.83 20.17
CA PRO A 346 2.29 -1.51 21.16
C PRO A 346 1.49 -2.65 21.80
N ALA A 347 2.13 -3.79 22.08
CA ALA A 347 1.46 -4.97 22.64
C ALA A 347 0.82 -4.65 24.00
N SER A 348 1.47 -3.81 24.80
CA SER A 348 0.99 -3.34 26.12
C SER A 348 -0.34 -2.58 26.06
N ARG A 349 -0.69 -1.99 24.91
CA ARG A 349 -1.92 -1.17 24.74
C ARG A 349 -2.93 -1.82 23.80
N TYR A 350 -2.57 -2.93 23.14
CA TYR A 350 -3.36 -3.51 22.07
C TYR A 350 -4.75 -3.97 22.53
N VAL A 351 -4.83 -4.74 23.63
CA VAL A 351 -6.10 -5.28 24.14
C VAL A 351 -7.02 -4.17 24.62
N GLU A 352 -6.48 -3.16 25.32
CA GLU A 352 -7.24 -1.97 25.75
C GLU A 352 -7.86 -1.25 24.56
N TYR A 353 -7.05 -0.96 23.54
CA TYR A 353 -7.49 -0.24 22.35
C TYR A 353 -8.57 -1.01 21.58
N THR A 354 -8.34 -2.29 21.32
CA THR A 354 -9.23 -3.12 20.49
C THR A 354 -10.52 -3.49 21.20
N SER A 355 -10.48 -3.78 22.51
CA SER A 355 -11.68 -4.03 23.32
C SER A 355 -12.60 -2.81 23.35
N GLY A 356 -12.05 -1.59 23.43
CA GLY A 356 -12.82 -0.36 23.33
C GLY A 356 -13.60 -0.25 22.02
N ILE A 357 -12.96 -0.59 20.88
CA ILE A 357 -13.63 -0.59 19.56
C ILE A 357 -14.70 -1.70 19.49
N LEU A 358 -14.36 -2.92 19.88
CA LEU A 358 -15.23 -4.07 19.74
C LEU A 358 -16.48 -3.99 20.64
N SER A 359 -16.39 -3.31 21.77
CA SER A 359 -17.52 -3.06 22.68
C SER A 359 -18.41 -1.88 22.28
N SER A 360 -17.96 -1.03 21.37
CA SER A 360 -18.72 0.14 20.87
C SER A 360 -19.48 -0.22 19.59
N PRO A 361 -20.81 -0.25 19.56
CA PRO A 361 -21.59 -0.53 18.36
C PRO A 361 -21.29 0.43 17.19
N ALA A 362 -21.04 1.69 17.50
CA ALA A 362 -20.72 2.71 16.49
C ALA A 362 -19.32 2.49 15.88
N GLU A 363 -18.33 2.15 16.71
CA GLU A 363 -16.95 1.94 16.25
C GLU A 363 -16.74 0.58 15.59
N SER A 364 -17.50 -0.43 15.99
CA SER A 364 -17.46 -1.80 15.39
C SER A 364 -18.40 -1.98 14.21
N ALA A 365 -19.19 -0.95 13.84
CA ALA A 365 -20.09 -1.03 12.69
C ALA A 365 -19.34 -1.44 11.41
N PHE A 366 -19.87 -2.43 10.69
CA PHE A 366 -19.32 -3.01 9.45
C PHE A 366 -17.87 -3.55 9.58
N LEU A 367 -17.36 -3.73 10.80
CA LEU A 367 -15.99 -4.12 11.05
C LEU A 367 -15.80 -5.63 10.92
N VAL A 368 -14.87 -6.03 10.03
CA VAL A 368 -14.26 -7.36 10.04
C VAL A 368 -12.77 -7.18 10.36
N PRO A 369 -12.35 -7.41 11.62
CA PRO A 369 -10.98 -7.12 12.03
C PRO A 369 -10.00 -8.15 11.48
N ARG A 370 -8.77 -7.71 11.19
CA ARG A 370 -7.63 -8.58 10.94
C ARG A 370 -6.50 -8.16 11.88
N MET A 371 -5.78 -9.12 12.44
CA MET A 371 -4.74 -8.89 13.42
C MET A 371 -3.49 -9.68 13.07
N SER A 372 -2.33 -9.10 13.32
CA SER A 372 -1.05 -9.81 13.21
C SER A 372 -0.16 -9.34 14.35
N ALA A 373 0.60 -10.22 14.94
CA ALA A 373 1.61 -9.88 15.92
C ALA A 373 2.98 -10.02 15.28
N TRP A 374 3.82 -8.98 15.34
CA TRP A 374 5.11 -8.92 14.69
C TRP A 374 6.23 -8.68 15.69
N ARG A 375 7.42 -9.26 15.44
CA ARG A 375 8.64 -8.95 16.18
C ARG A 375 9.21 -7.62 15.70
N ARG A 376 9.31 -6.62 16.56
CA ARG A 376 9.83 -5.30 16.22
C ARG A 376 11.24 -5.37 15.63
N ALA A 377 12.10 -6.25 16.15
CA ALA A 377 13.50 -6.39 15.75
C ALA A 377 13.69 -6.83 14.27
N THR A 378 12.68 -7.38 13.63
CA THR A 378 12.76 -7.80 12.22
C THR A 378 12.54 -6.65 11.23
N ILE A 379 11.97 -5.53 11.67
CA ILE A 379 11.63 -4.37 10.84
C ILE A 379 12.74 -3.32 10.96
N LYS A 380 13.46 -3.06 9.87
CA LYS A 380 14.74 -2.34 9.88
C LYS A 380 14.70 -0.99 9.18
N ARG A 381 13.86 -0.81 8.13
CA ARG A 381 13.91 0.41 7.31
C ARG A 381 13.36 1.63 8.06
N PRO A 382 14.02 2.80 7.97
CA PRO A 382 13.74 3.96 8.82
C PRO A 382 12.35 4.56 8.59
N LEU A 383 11.78 4.44 7.39
CA LEU A 383 10.46 5.01 7.07
C LEU A 383 9.29 4.08 7.45
N THR A 384 9.58 2.86 7.86
CA THR A 384 8.57 1.92 8.38
C THR A 384 8.39 2.08 9.88
N ARG A 385 7.67 3.16 10.28
CA ARG A 385 7.50 3.53 11.68
C ARG A 385 6.61 2.56 12.44
N MET A 386 7.10 2.08 13.57
CA MET A 386 6.44 1.09 14.43
C MET A 386 6.63 1.45 15.91
N PRO A 387 5.72 1.01 16.81
CA PRO A 387 5.94 1.11 18.24
C PRO A 387 7.26 0.47 18.68
N ASP A 388 7.84 0.96 19.76
CA ASP A 388 9.11 0.47 20.31
C ASP A 388 8.87 -0.55 21.44
N GLU A 389 8.32 -1.72 21.06
CA GLU A 389 8.12 -2.87 21.95
C GLU A 389 8.56 -4.15 21.22
N GLU A 390 8.93 -5.20 21.98
CA GLU A 390 9.38 -6.49 21.43
C GLU A 390 8.36 -7.08 20.44
N ILE A 391 7.08 -7.06 20.83
CA ILE A 391 5.94 -7.46 20.00
C ILE A 391 5.08 -6.24 19.72
N ILE A 392 4.74 -6.06 18.46
CA ILE A 392 3.79 -5.05 18.00
C ILE A 392 2.62 -5.73 17.32
N TYR A 393 1.44 -5.15 17.46
CA TYR A 393 0.27 -5.67 16.76
C TYR A 393 -0.10 -4.77 15.59
N ARG A 394 -0.28 -5.37 14.42
CA ARG A 394 -1.02 -4.75 13.32
C ARG A 394 -2.50 -5.09 13.50
N PHE A 395 -3.31 -4.07 13.64
CA PHE A 395 -4.77 -4.16 13.69
C PHE A 395 -5.37 -3.50 12.45
N GLN A 396 -6.12 -4.28 11.68
CA GLN A 396 -6.78 -3.81 10.47
C GLN A 396 -8.27 -3.65 10.73
N LEU A 397 -8.76 -2.44 10.52
CA LEU A 397 -10.16 -2.07 10.54
C LEU A 397 -10.71 -2.16 9.11
N SER A 398 -11.13 -3.37 8.71
CA SER A 398 -11.70 -3.61 7.38
C SER A 398 -13.20 -3.34 7.41
N ARG A 399 -13.67 -2.33 6.70
CA ARG A 399 -15.08 -1.96 6.58
C ARG A 399 -15.48 -1.88 5.11
N VAL A 400 -16.40 -2.74 4.69
CA VAL A 400 -17.07 -2.62 3.39
C VAL A 400 -18.44 -1.98 3.66
N LEU A 401 -18.62 -0.75 3.20
CA LEU A 401 -19.81 0.04 3.54
C LEU A 401 -20.96 -0.32 2.62
N PRO A 402 -22.16 -0.63 3.14
CA PRO A 402 -23.37 -0.74 2.34
C PRO A 402 -23.64 0.54 1.54
N ALA A 403 -24.29 0.39 0.39
CA ALA A 403 -24.70 1.53 -0.43
C ALA A 403 -25.56 2.52 0.39
N GLY A 404 -25.29 3.82 0.28
CA GLY A 404 -25.98 4.87 1.02
C GLY A 404 -25.44 5.14 2.43
N THR A 405 -24.39 4.44 2.87
CA THR A 405 -23.72 4.76 4.15
C THR A 405 -23.03 6.12 4.05
N ASP A 406 -23.11 6.93 5.12
CA ASP A 406 -22.38 8.19 5.23
C ASP A 406 -20.86 7.95 5.40
N THR A 407 -20.17 8.00 4.27
CA THR A 407 -18.71 7.78 4.22
C THR A 407 -17.93 8.89 4.92
N ALA A 408 -18.42 10.14 4.92
CA ALA A 408 -17.74 11.24 5.57
C ALA A 408 -17.68 11.03 7.09
N SER A 409 -18.77 10.58 7.70
CA SER A 409 -18.77 10.18 9.11
C SER A 409 -17.81 9.01 9.40
N MET A 410 -17.69 8.04 8.48
CA MET A 410 -16.71 6.95 8.62
C MET A 410 -15.26 7.44 8.54
N ILE A 411 -14.95 8.38 7.67
CA ILE A 411 -13.59 8.99 7.60
C ILE A 411 -13.29 9.78 8.87
N THR A 412 -14.27 10.52 9.39
CA THR A 412 -14.15 11.22 10.69
C THR A 412 -13.90 10.22 11.83
N LEU A 413 -14.62 9.11 11.86
CA LEU A 413 -14.40 8.03 12.82
C LEU A 413 -12.98 7.45 12.68
N ASN A 414 -12.53 7.17 11.45
CA ASN A 414 -11.18 6.69 11.19
C ASN A 414 -10.11 7.64 11.75
N ARG A 415 -10.31 8.96 11.62
CA ARG A 415 -9.41 9.96 12.19
C ARG A 415 -9.42 9.88 13.73
N THR A 416 -10.57 9.80 14.36
CA THR A 416 -10.71 9.65 15.83
C THR A 416 -10.01 8.39 16.33
N LEU A 417 -10.20 7.26 15.66
CA LEU A 417 -9.55 6.00 16.00
C LEU A 417 -8.02 6.07 15.85
N TYR A 418 -7.55 6.74 14.81
CA TYR A 418 -6.11 6.97 14.63
C TYR A 418 -5.52 7.86 15.73
N GLU A 419 -6.21 8.96 16.11
CA GLU A 419 -5.74 9.85 17.18
C GLU A 419 -5.64 9.10 18.52
N ARG A 420 -6.64 8.26 18.83
CA ARG A 420 -6.61 7.40 20.01
C ARG A 420 -5.43 6.42 19.97
N ALA A 421 -5.18 5.78 18.83
CA ALA A 421 -4.03 4.88 18.64
C ALA A 421 -2.70 5.64 18.82
N ARG A 422 -2.59 6.84 18.23
CA ARG A 422 -1.41 7.71 18.35
C ARG A 422 -1.12 8.10 19.79
N ALA A 423 -2.15 8.47 20.55
CA ALA A 423 -2.03 8.80 21.96
C ALA A 423 -1.52 7.62 22.81
N MET A 424 -1.74 6.40 22.35
CA MET A 424 -1.24 5.15 22.96
C MET A 424 0.12 4.69 22.41
N GLY A 425 0.83 5.52 21.63
CA GLY A 425 2.11 5.18 21.03
C GLY A 425 2.00 4.37 19.74
N GLY A 426 0.81 4.27 19.15
CA GLY A 426 0.56 3.57 17.90
C GLY A 426 0.88 4.41 16.65
N TYR A 427 1.04 3.72 15.53
CA TYR A 427 1.28 4.30 14.21
C TYR A 427 0.23 3.80 13.22
N ARG A 428 -0.14 4.63 12.25
CA ARG A 428 -0.90 4.15 11.10
C ARG A 428 0.03 3.55 10.03
N MET A 429 -0.44 2.58 9.28
CA MET A 429 0.20 2.22 8.03
C MET A 429 -0.25 3.18 6.92
N THR A 430 0.64 3.48 6.01
CA THR A 430 0.56 4.61 5.09
C THR A 430 -0.54 4.52 4.02
N SER A 431 -1.07 3.31 3.74
CA SER A 431 -2.21 3.09 2.83
C SER A 431 -3.58 3.38 3.46
N SER A 432 -3.66 3.63 4.78
CA SER A 432 -4.92 3.80 5.50
C SER A 432 -5.77 4.97 5.01
N ALA A 433 -7.10 4.81 5.08
CA ALA A 433 -8.07 5.87 4.80
C ALA A 433 -8.22 6.81 6.02
N VAL A 434 -7.18 7.59 6.26
CA VAL A 434 -7.11 8.63 7.30
C VAL A 434 -6.56 9.88 6.67
N GLU A 435 -7.29 10.98 6.79
CA GLU A 435 -6.82 12.29 6.33
C GLU A 435 -5.62 12.74 7.15
N MET A 436 -4.56 13.23 6.48
CA MET A 436 -3.31 13.62 7.09
C MET A 436 -2.94 15.03 6.66
N SER A 437 -2.68 15.90 7.64
CA SER A 437 -2.01 17.18 7.41
C SER A 437 -0.50 16.98 7.23
N GLN A 438 0.19 18.02 6.77
CA GLN A 438 1.66 17.99 6.69
C GLN A 438 2.31 17.79 8.06
N ASP A 439 1.74 18.38 9.12
CA ASP A 439 2.25 18.21 10.49
C ASP A 439 1.98 16.81 11.02
N ASP A 440 0.88 16.15 10.62
CA ASP A 440 0.66 14.73 10.91
C ASP A 440 1.74 13.86 10.28
N TRP A 441 2.18 14.16 9.05
CA TRP A 441 3.26 13.43 8.39
C TRP A 441 4.60 13.64 9.09
N LYS A 442 4.94 14.87 9.49
CA LYS A 442 6.14 15.14 10.28
C LYS A 442 6.13 14.37 11.60
N HIS A 443 4.99 14.37 12.29
CA HIS A 443 4.82 13.62 13.52
C HIS A 443 4.92 12.10 13.29
N HIS A 444 4.28 11.58 12.23
CA HIS A 444 4.30 10.16 11.88
C HIS A 444 5.72 9.64 11.68
N TYR A 445 6.54 10.34 10.92
CA TYR A 445 7.93 9.96 10.68
C TYR A 445 8.87 10.33 11.83
N GLY A 446 8.53 11.34 12.64
CA GLY A 446 9.39 11.82 13.75
C GLY A 446 10.81 12.15 13.26
N PRO A 447 11.88 11.62 13.89
CA PRO A 447 13.25 11.87 13.43
C PRO A 447 13.54 11.44 11.99
N ALA A 448 12.84 10.41 11.48
CA ALA A 448 12.99 9.94 10.11
C ALA A 448 12.38 10.91 9.07
N TRP A 449 11.62 11.93 9.49
CA TRP A 449 11.13 12.99 8.59
C TRP A 449 12.27 13.69 7.84
N GLN A 450 13.42 13.87 8.49
CA GLN A 450 14.59 14.50 7.86
C GLN A 450 15.07 13.73 6.62
N ILE A 451 14.96 12.38 6.62
CA ILE A 451 15.32 11.54 5.47
C ILE A 451 14.41 11.88 4.28
N VAL A 452 13.09 11.92 4.51
CA VAL A 452 12.10 12.20 3.46
C VAL A 452 12.25 13.63 2.96
N GLN A 453 12.41 14.60 3.86
CA GLN A 453 12.53 16.02 3.52
C GLN A 453 13.80 16.30 2.72
N ALA A 454 14.95 15.78 3.16
CA ALA A 454 16.23 15.97 2.46
C ALA A 454 16.19 15.33 1.06
N ALA A 455 15.67 14.10 0.97
CA ALA A 455 15.52 13.41 -0.31
C ALA A 455 14.53 14.14 -1.24
N LYS A 456 13.40 14.62 -0.73
CA LYS A 456 12.43 15.41 -1.51
C LYS A 456 13.08 16.66 -2.10
N THR A 457 13.80 17.43 -1.26
CA THR A 457 14.51 18.63 -1.71
C THR A 457 15.56 18.34 -2.79
N LYS A 458 16.27 17.20 -2.67
CA LYS A 458 17.32 16.81 -3.59
C LYS A 458 16.79 16.20 -4.90
N PHE A 459 15.81 15.30 -4.81
CA PHE A 459 15.39 14.44 -5.92
C PHE A 459 14.04 14.82 -6.54
N ASP A 460 13.22 15.64 -5.88
CA ASP A 460 11.98 16.20 -6.44
C ASP A 460 11.75 17.64 -5.95
N PRO A 461 12.69 18.58 -6.25
CA PRO A 461 12.65 19.93 -5.71
C PRO A 461 11.42 20.75 -6.12
N LYS A 462 10.75 20.39 -7.22
CA LYS A 462 9.53 21.04 -7.70
C LYS A 462 8.26 20.35 -7.21
N ASN A 463 8.40 19.34 -6.36
CA ASN A 463 7.27 18.57 -5.82
C ASN A 463 6.31 18.07 -6.92
N VAL A 464 6.86 17.48 -7.98
CA VAL A 464 6.08 16.96 -9.11
C VAL A 464 5.36 15.66 -8.76
N LEU A 465 5.99 14.83 -7.90
CA LEU A 465 5.59 13.43 -7.71
C LEU A 465 4.59 13.21 -6.57
N THR A 466 3.68 12.31 -6.81
CA THR A 466 2.77 11.63 -5.86
C THR A 466 2.02 12.59 -4.92
N PRO A 467 1.22 13.53 -5.47
CA PRO A 467 0.50 14.53 -4.67
C PRO A 467 -0.63 13.93 -3.82
N GLY A 468 -1.05 12.68 -4.11
CA GLY A 468 -2.22 12.06 -3.49
C GLY A 468 -2.12 11.86 -1.97
N HIS A 469 -0.91 11.85 -1.42
CA HIS A 469 -0.68 11.72 0.03
C HIS A 469 -0.77 13.06 0.79
N GLY A 470 -0.73 14.22 0.12
CA GLY A 470 -0.75 15.53 0.77
C GLY A 470 0.45 15.76 1.72
N MET A 471 1.57 15.07 1.51
CA MET A 471 2.73 15.10 2.40
C MET A 471 3.51 16.40 2.29
N PHE A 472 3.60 16.97 1.11
CA PHE A 472 4.25 18.23 0.82
C PHE A 472 3.25 19.24 0.23
N PRO A 473 3.50 20.56 0.37
CA PRO A 473 2.62 21.59 -0.20
C PRO A 473 2.46 21.38 -1.70
N SER A 474 1.24 21.54 -2.22
CA SER A 474 0.92 21.44 -3.66
C SER A 474 1.42 22.66 -4.44
#